data_0c4e83f486aaf05316ff7c26e6c372da
#
_entry.id   0c4e83f486aaf05316ff7c26e6c372da
#
_cell.length_a   1.000
_cell.length_b   1.000
_cell.length_c   1.000
_cell.angle_alpha   90.00
_cell.angle_beta   90.00
_cell.angle_gamma   90.00
#
_symmetry.space_group_name_H-M   'P 1'
#
loop_
_entity.id
_entity.type
_entity.pdbx_description
1 polymer ?
#
loop_
_entity_poly.entity_id
_entity_poly.type
_entity_poly.pdbx_seq_one_letter_code
_entity_poly.pdbx_strand_id
1 'polypeptide(L)'
;MYRISTVNFIFVLLVAFNLLISFGAIWSLQRIEPQIERIRQRNGVSLEACEEMLQALARGKIEMEQFRQALKRAEGYITEKGEKEALDQLRALLPELADGRKEAFDRAVDRIVEISRFNKAAIKKSIADAQHFREEGARYIVFLTLFFFLAVLYFGRRFRRELLIPLEELSAAVEAFLAGDTLRRCSLPFAEAEMKKIFRAVNELMDRLCRFR
;
A
#
# COMPACT_ATOMS: atom_id res chain seq x y z
N MET A 1 38.82 -11.45 4.91
CA MET A 1 38.05 -10.35 5.53
C MET A 1 36.85 -9.86 4.70
N TYR A 2 36.79 -10.10 3.40
CA TYR A 2 35.72 -9.61 2.48
C TYR A 2 34.36 -10.34 2.56
N ARG A 3 34.26 -11.52 3.12
CA ARG A 3 33.05 -12.38 3.03
C ARG A 3 32.08 -12.32 4.20
N ILE A 4 32.54 -12.02 5.39
CA ILE A 4 31.64 -11.64 6.50
C ILE A 4 30.91 -10.33 6.13
N SER A 5 31.59 -9.47 5.36
CA SER A 5 31.02 -8.29 4.75
C SER A 5 29.88 -8.62 3.75
N THR A 6 30.00 -9.68 2.94
CA THR A 6 28.99 -10.04 1.93
C THR A 6 27.71 -10.60 2.57
N VAL A 7 27.82 -11.43 3.62
CA VAL A 7 26.65 -11.96 4.34
C VAL A 7 25.93 -10.84 5.08
N ASN A 8 26.69 -9.97 5.76
CA ASN A 8 26.13 -8.79 6.43
C ASN A 8 25.50 -7.84 5.41
N PHE A 9 26.13 -7.62 4.25
CA PHE A 9 25.58 -6.80 3.18
C PHE A 9 24.24 -7.34 2.66
N ILE A 10 24.15 -8.65 2.40
CA ILE A 10 22.91 -9.31 1.96
C ILE A 10 21.83 -9.18 3.03
N PHE A 11 22.17 -9.41 4.30
CA PHE A 11 21.22 -9.25 5.41
C PHE A 11 20.71 -7.82 5.53
N VAL A 12 21.59 -6.83 5.48
CA VAL A 12 21.22 -5.41 5.50
C VAL A 12 20.36 -5.06 4.28
N LEU A 13 20.68 -5.58 3.09
CA LEU A 13 19.89 -5.37 1.88
C LEU A 13 18.46 -5.95 2.03
N LEU A 14 18.32 -7.15 2.60
CA LEU A 14 17.03 -7.78 2.84
C LEU A 14 16.19 -6.98 3.84
N VAL A 15 16.80 -6.50 4.93
CA VAL A 15 16.13 -5.66 5.94
C VAL A 15 15.72 -4.31 5.33
N ALA A 16 16.63 -3.66 4.62
CA ALA A 16 16.36 -2.39 3.94
C ALA A 16 15.21 -2.50 2.93
N PHE A 17 15.20 -3.59 2.15
CA PHE A 17 14.15 -3.85 1.17
C PHE A 17 12.78 -4.11 1.85
N ASN A 18 12.77 -4.87 2.95
CA ASN A 18 11.55 -5.06 3.75
C ASN A 18 11.00 -3.74 4.30
N LEU A 19 11.87 -2.89 4.82
CA LEU A 19 11.50 -1.55 5.30
C LEU A 19 10.96 -0.67 4.17
N LEU A 20 11.57 -0.72 2.98
CA LEU A 20 11.09 0.02 1.80
C LEU A 20 9.69 -0.41 1.37
N ILE A 21 9.42 -1.73 1.35
CA ILE A 21 8.07 -2.25 1.04
C ILE A 21 7.06 -1.76 2.08
N SER A 22 7.38 -1.90 3.37
CA SER A 22 6.50 -1.50 4.46
C SER A 22 6.22 0.00 4.43
N PHE A 23 7.25 0.82 4.24
CA PHE A 23 7.11 2.27 4.12
C PHE A 23 6.33 2.67 2.87
N GLY A 24 6.60 2.04 1.73
CA GLY A 24 5.88 2.27 0.48
C GLY A 24 4.39 1.93 0.57
N ALA A 25 4.05 0.83 1.26
CA ALA A 25 2.66 0.44 1.50
C ALA A 25 1.93 1.47 2.39
N ILE A 26 2.54 1.88 3.49
CA ILE A 26 1.97 2.90 4.40
C ILE A 26 1.80 4.24 3.67
N TRP A 27 2.83 4.68 2.95
CA TRP A 27 2.79 5.94 2.20
C TRP A 27 1.72 5.94 1.10
N SER A 28 1.56 4.82 0.40
CA SER A 28 0.52 4.62 -0.61
C SER A 28 -0.88 4.76 0.00
N LEU A 29 -1.14 4.11 1.15
CA LEU A 29 -2.42 4.20 1.86
C LEU A 29 -2.72 5.64 2.32
N GLN A 30 -1.76 6.31 2.94
CA GLN A 30 -1.92 7.67 3.42
C GLN A 30 -2.20 8.71 2.33
N ARG A 31 -1.76 8.45 1.09
CA ARG A 31 -1.93 9.38 -0.03
C ARG A 31 -3.31 9.32 -0.68
N ILE A 32 -3.97 8.17 -0.62
CA ILE A 32 -5.24 7.91 -1.32
C ILE A 32 -6.43 8.34 -0.48
N GLU A 33 -6.42 8.02 0.80
CA GLU A 33 -7.53 8.22 1.73
C GLU A 33 -8.05 9.67 1.74
N PRO A 34 -7.22 10.71 1.86
CA PRO A 34 -7.72 12.09 1.95
C PRO A 34 -8.31 12.64 0.65
N GLN A 35 -7.97 12.10 -0.51
CA GLN A 35 -8.52 12.55 -1.79
C GLN A 35 -9.94 12.01 -1.99
N ILE A 36 -10.15 10.73 -1.68
CA ILE A 36 -11.46 10.08 -1.75
C ILE A 36 -12.41 10.70 -0.74
N GLU A 37 -11.94 10.90 0.49
CA GLU A 37 -12.76 11.47 1.55
C GLU A 37 -13.20 12.92 1.22
N ARG A 38 -12.31 13.75 0.66
CA ARG A 38 -12.69 15.10 0.20
C ARG A 38 -13.76 15.09 -0.88
N ILE A 39 -13.65 14.20 -1.88
CA ILE A 39 -14.63 14.08 -2.95
C ILE A 39 -15.97 13.61 -2.37
N ARG A 40 -15.94 12.59 -1.51
CA ARG A 40 -17.13 12.06 -0.86
C ARG A 40 -17.84 13.10 0.01
N GLN A 41 -17.09 13.84 0.83
CA GLN A 41 -17.65 14.87 1.70
C GLN A 41 -18.23 16.03 0.90
N ARG A 42 -17.51 16.55 -0.08
CA ARG A 42 -17.99 17.68 -0.90
C ARG A 42 -19.22 17.33 -1.71
N ASN A 43 -19.18 16.23 -2.44
CA ASN A 43 -20.29 15.78 -3.26
C ASN A 43 -21.47 15.27 -2.39
N GLY A 44 -21.20 14.75 -1.19
CA GLY A 44 -22.22 14.39 -0.20
C GLY A 44 -23.01 15.60 0.26
N VAL A 45 -22.34 16.69 0.63
CA VAL A 45 -23.00 17.94 1.04
C VAL A 45 -23.84 18.54 -0.10
N SER A 46 -23.32 18.49 -1.36
CA SER A 46 -24.10 18.94 -2.52
C SER A 46 -25.32 18.07 -2.78
N LEU A 47 -25.23 16.76 -2.56
CA LEU A 47 -26.40 15.84 -2.66
C LEU A 47 -27.44 16.09 -1.58
N GLU A 48 -27.01 16.28 -0.31
CA GLU A 48 -27.91 16.67 0.78
C GLU A 48 -28.64 17.97 0.46
N ALA A 49 -27.90 18.96 -0.05
CA ALA A 49 -28.50 20.22 -0.48
C ALA A 49 -29.54 20.03 -1.61
N CYS A 50 -29.27 19.12 -2.59
CA CYS A 50 -30.24 18.77 -3.61
C CYS A 50 -31.50 18.14 -3.02
N GLU A 51 -31.36 17.23 -2.05
CA GLU A 51 -32.51 16.60 -1.39
C GLU A 51 -33.34 17.63 -0.59
N GLU A 52 -32.71 18.55 0.12
CA GLU A 52 -33.39 19.62 0.84
C GLU A 52 -34.12 20.58 -0.12
N MET A 53 -33.49 20.92 -1.28
CA MET A 53 -34.17 21.74 -2.30
C MET A 53 -35.40 21.03 -2.85
N LEU A 54 -35.33 19.73 -3.12
CA LEU A 54 -36.47 18.95 -3.57
C LEU A 54 -37.57 18.85 -2.51
N GLN A 55 -37.20 18.69 -1.22
CA GLN A 55 -38.16 18.68 -0.12
C GLN A 55 -38.85 20.02 0.04
N ALA A 56 -38.12 21.14 -0.08
CA ALA A 56 -38.66 22.48 -0.03
C ALA A 56 -39.65 22.73 -1.15
N LEU A 57 -39.46 22.15 -2.34
CA LEU A 57 -40.40 22.19 -3.46
C LEU A 57 -41.64 21.31 -3.24
N ALA A 58 -41.49 20.11 -2.66
CA ALA A 58 -42.50 19.06 -2.61
C ALA A 58 -43.64 19.34 -1.58
N ARG A 59 -43.42 20.20 -0.57
CA ARG A 59 -44.36 20.43 0.55
C ARG A 59 -45.60 21.26 0.22
N GLY A 60 -45.88 21.45 -1.08
CA GLY A 60 -47.12 22.16 -1.53
C GLY A 60 -47.14 23.66 -1.33
N LYS A 61 -46.31 24.16 -0.46
CA LYS A 61 -45.98 25.58 -0.28
C LYS A 61 -44.49 25.68 -0.30
N ILE A 62 -43.93 26.30 -1.33
CA ILE A 62 -42.47 26.36 -1.51
C ILE A 62 -41.89 27.09 -0.29
N GLU A 63 -41.08 26.34 0.48
CA GLU A 63 -40.35 26.93 1.61
C GLU A 63 -39.08 27.63 1.05
N MET A 64 -39.31 28.84 0.47
CA MET A 64 -38.28 29.59 -0.26
C MET A 64 -37.04 29.88 0.56
N GLU A 65 -37.14 30.04 1.86
CA GLU A 65 -35.98 30.29 2.72
C GLU A 65 -35.09 29.02 2.82
N GLN A 66 -35.69 27.85 3.05
CA GLN A 66 -34.96 26.58 3.07
C GLN A 66 -34.33 26.28 1.72
N PHE A 67 -35.09 26.54 0.64
CA PHE A 67 -34.58 26.36 -0.73
C PHE A 67 -33.34 27.23 -0.98
N ARG A 68 -33.38 28.54 -0.60
CA ARG A 68 -32.25 29.44 -0.78
C ARG A 68 -31.03 29.02 0.04
N GLN A 69 -31.24 28.58 1.28
CA GLN A 69 -30.14 28.10 2.15
C GLN A 69 -29.50 26.83 1.59
N ALA A 70 -30.29 25.88 1.10
CA ALA A 70 -29.81 24.68 0.47
C ALA A 70 -29.04 24.99 -0.83
N LEU A 71 -29.57 25.89 -1.68
CA LEU A 71 -28.88 26.35 -2.90
C LEU A 71 -27.53 26.99 -2.57
N LYS A 72 -27.48 27.89 -1.58
CA LYS A 72 -26.23 28.53 -1.13
C LYS A 72 -25.20 27.50 -0.63
N ARG A 73 -25.65 26.43 0.05
CA ARG A 73 -24.76 25.34 0.44
C ARG A 73 -24.21 24.60 -0.76
N ALA A 74 -25.05 24.23 -1.72
CA ALA A 74 -24.61 23.57 -2.95
C ALA A 74 -23.57 24.42 -3.69
N GLU A 75 -23.79 25.73 -3.82
CA GLU A 75 -22.83 26.66 -4.44
C GLU A 75 -21.46 26.69 -3.75
N GLY A 76 -21.40 26.44 -2.45
CA GLY A 76 -20.14 26.38 -1.68
C GLY A 76 -19.31 25.14 -1.93
N TYR A 77 -19.86 24.11 -2.57
CA TYR A 77 -19.22 22.79 -2.72
C TYR A 77 -19.14 22.31 -4.18
N ILE A 78 -19.15 23.24 -5.14
CA ILE A 78 -19.02 22.92 -6.57
C ILE A 78 -17.72 22.18 -6.84
N THR A 79 -17.84 21.01 -7.48
CA THR A 79 -16.68 20.16 -7.85
C THR A 79 -16.64 19.84 -9.34
N GLU A 80 -17.78 19.80 -10.01
CA GLU A 80 -17.91 19.39 -11.42
C GLU A 80 -18.23 20.59 -12.33
N LYS A 81 -17.72 20.55 -13.59
CA LYS A 81 -17.86 21.68 -14.53
C LYS A 81 -19.31 22.01 -14.85
N GLY A 82 -20.19 21.02 -15.00
CA GLY A 82 -21.61 21.21 -15.31
C GLY A 82 -22.44 21.66 -14.13
N GLU A 83 -21.98 21.43 -12.91
CA GLU A 83 -22.69 21.75 -11.67
C GLU A 83 -22.90 23.26 -11.51
N LYS A 84 -21.85 24.05 -11.80
CA LYS A 84 -21.93 25.51 -11.72
C LYS A 84 -23.00 26.09 -12.62
N GLU A 85 -23.06 25.65 -13.88
CA GLU A 85 -24.06 26.13 -14.85
C GLU A 85 -25.47 25.77 -14.42
N ALA A 86 -25.68 24.56 -13.90
CA ALA A 86 -26.99 24.13 -13.41
C ALA A 86 -27.42 24.92 -12.15
N LEU A 87 -26.50 25.23 -11.24
CA LEU A 87 -26.76 26.08 -10.07
C LEU A 87 -27.05 27.53 -10.46
N ASP A 88 -26.32 28.12 -11.41
CA ASP A 88 -26.58 29.48 -11.92
C ASP A 88 -27.97 29.55 -12.57
N GLN A 89 -28.36 28.55 -13.36
CA GLN A 89 -29.72 28.45 -13.93
C GLN A 89 -30.79 28.31 -12.84
N LEU A 90 -30.55 27.50 -11.83
CA LEU A 90 -31.43 27.31 -10.70
C LEU A 90 -31.63 28.62 -9.92
N ARG A 91 -30.56 29.38 -9.70
CA ARG A 91 -30.60 30.70 -9.10
C ARG A 91 -31.45 31.69 -9.91
N ALA A 92 -31.34 31.65 -11.22
CA ALA A 92 -32.14 32.50 -12.11
C ALA A 92 -33.64 32.20 -12.04
N LEU A 93 -34.03 30.98 -11.66
CA LEU A 93 -35.44 30.60 -11.49
C LEU A 93 -36.07 31.05 -10.16
N LEU A 94 -35.30 31.53 -9.18
CA LEU A 94 -35.81 31.91 -7.87
C LEU A 94 -37.00 32.93 -7.89
N PRO A 95 -37.02 33.99 -8.73
CA PRO A 95 -38.13 34.92 -8.80
C PRO A 95 -39.41 34.21 -9.29
N GLU A 96 -39.31 33.39 -10.33
CA GLU A 96 -40.44 32.68 -10.92
C GLU A 96 -41.01 31.59 -9.98
N LEU A 97 -40.12 30.98 -9.17
CA LEU A 97 -40.53 30.03 -8.12
C LEU A 97 -41.27 30.73 -7.00
N ALA A 98 -40.84 31.93 -6.61
CA ALA A 98 -41.56 32.76 -5.61
C ALA A 98 -42.95 33.15 -6.07
N ASP A 99 -43.14 33.39 -7.39
CA ASP A 99 -44.43 33.66 -8.03
C ASP A 99 -45.32 32.42 -8.15
N GLY A 100 -44.84 31.24 -7.81
CA GLY A 100 -45.60 29.99 -7.88
C GLY A 100 -45.86 29.46 -9.28
N ARG A 101 -45.00 29.80 -10.27
CA ARG A 101 -45.16 29.35 -11.66
C ARG A 101 -44.82 27.87 -11.81
N LYS A 102 -45.74 27.10 -12.28
CA LYS A 102 -45.60 25.62 -12.46
C LYS A 102 -44.41 25.27 -13.36
N GLU A 103 -44.24 26.01 -14.48
CA GLU A 103 -43.11 25.75 -15.40
C GLU A 103 -41.73 26.00 -14.78
N ALA A 104 -41.63 26.97 -13.84
CA ALA A 104 -40.43 27.23 -13.09
C ALA A 104 -40.13 26.11 -12.10
N PHE A 105 -41.17 25.53 -11.51
CA PHE A 105 -41.06 24.36 -10.63
C PHE A 105 -40.49 23.14 -11.38
N ASP A 106 -41.06 22.78 -12.54
CA ASP A 106 -40.61 21.66 -13.32
C ASP A 106 -39.17 21.83 -13.78
N ARG A 107 -38.78 23.04 -14.24
CA ARG A 107 -37.41 23.36 -14.60
C ARG A 107 -36.46 23.30 -13.39
N ALA A 108 -36.88 23.74 -12.23
CA ALA A 108 -36.08 23.67 -11.01
C ALA A 108 -35.78 22.21 -10.60
N VAL A 109 -36.82 21.36 -10.63
CA VAL A 109 -36.67 19.92 -10.38
C VAL A 109 -35.68 19.30 -11.34
N ASP A 110 -35.78 19.57 -12.65
CA ASP A 110 -34.85 19.05 -13.66
C ASP A 110 -33.41 19.47 -13.38
N ARG A 111 -33.17 20.74 -13.01
CA ARG A 111 -31.82 21.22 -12.68
C ARG A 111 -31.27 20.59 -11.39
N ILE A 112 -32.09 20.41 -10.38
CA ILE A 112 -31.65 19.73 -9.13
C ILE A 112 -31.30 18.26 -9.41
N VAL A 113 -32.10 17.58 -10.22
CA VAL A 113 -31.83 16.19 -10.63
C VAL A 113 -30.54 16.11 -11.45
N GLU A 114 -30.28 17.09 -12.31
CA GLU A 114 -29.05 17.18 -13.08
C GLU A 114 -27.84 17.35 -12.19
N ILE A 115 -27.86 18.28 -11.22
CA ILE A 115 -26.81 18.47 -10.21
C ILE A 115 -26.56 17.19 -9.41
N SER A 116 -27.66 16.56 -8.94
CA SER A 116 -27.58 15.26 -8.24
C SER A 116 -26.91 14.18 -9.09
N ARG A 117 -27.17 14.14 -10.41
CA ARG A 117 -26.55 13.19 -11.33
C ARG A 117 -25.06 13.42 -11.47
N PHE A 118 -24.61 14.68 -11.60
CA PHE A 118 -23.18 15.00 -11.64
C PHE A 118 -22.47 14.54 -10.38
N ASN A 119 -23.00 14.86 -9.22
CA ASN A 119 -22.41 14.48 -7.93
C ASN A 119 -22.38 12.95 -7.73
N LYS A 120 -23.46 12.23 -8.06
CA LYS A 120 -23.50 10.77 -8.01
C LYS A 120 -22.50 10.13 -8.97
N ALA A 121 -22.34 10.68 -10.17
CA ALA A 121 -21.38 10.19 -11.16
C ALA A 121 -19.93 10.41 -10.66
N ALA A 122 -19.63 11.57 -10.07
CA ALA A 122 -18.32 11.89 -9.48
C ALA A 122 -17.97 10.96 -8.31
N ILE A 123 -18.93 10.72 -7.41
CA ILE A 123 -18.74 9.77 -6.29
C ILE A 123 -18.50 8.36 -6.83
N LYS A 124 -19.32 7.89 -7.80
CA LYS A 124 -19.17 6.56 -8.40
C LYS A 124 -17.81 6.39 -9.07
N LYS A 125 -17.35 7.41 -9.81
CA LYS A 125 -16.02 7.43 -10.44
C LYS A 125 -14.91 7.35 -9.39
N SER A 126 -15.00 8.18 -8.35
CA SER A 126 -14.01 8.18 -7.26
C SER A 126 -13.91 6.83 -6.55
N ILE A 127 -15.04 6.16 -6.32
CA ILE A 127 -15.07 4.81 -5.74
C ILE A 127 -14.42 3.80 -6.68
N ALA A 128 -14.73 3.86 -7.99
CA ALA A 128 -14.14 2.95 -8.98
C ALA A 128 -12.62 3.14 -9.11
N ASP A 129 -12.15 4.39 -9.15
CA ASP A 129 -10.72 4.73 -9.20
C ASP A 129 -9.99 4.20 -7.95
N ALA A 130 -10.62 4.34 -6.77
CA ALA A 130 -10.09 3.81 -5.52
C ALA A 130 -10.01 2.28 -5.51
N GLN A 131 -11.04 1.60 -6.04
CA GLN A 131 -11.04 0.13 -6.14
C GLN A 131 -9.95 -0.35 -7.09
N HIS A 132 -9.82 0.28 -8.25
CA HIS A 132 -8.78 -0.06 -9.23
C HIS A 132 -7.36 0.11 -8.63
N PHE A 133 -7.12 1.23 -7.95
CA PHE A 133 -5.84 1.49 -7.29
C PHE A 133 -5.54 0.47 -6.18
N ARG A 134 -6.57 0.07 -5.41
CA ARG A 134 -6.42 -0.96 -4.37
C ARG A 134 -6.07 -2.32 -4.96
N GLU A 135 -6.70 -2.71 -6.06
CA GLU A 135 -6.43 -4.00 -6.73
C GLU A 135 -5.04 -4.05 -7.35
N GLU A 136 -4.60 -2.96 -7.96
CA GLU A 136 -3.23 -2.85 -8.49
C GLU A 136 -2.21 -2.89 -7.36
N GLY A 137 -2.41 -2.09 -6.31
CA GLY A 137 -1.54 -2.08 -5.13
C GLY A 137 -1.42 -3.46 -4.48
N ALA A 138 -2.54 -4.18 -4.34
CA ALA A 138 -2.54 -5.54 -3.78
C ALA A 138 -1.73 -6.51 -4.65
N ARG A 139 -1.84 -6.44 -5.99
CA ARG A 139 -1.04 -7.28 -6.90
C ARG A 139 0.46 -7.01 -6.76
N TYR A 140 0.88 -5.75 -6.66
CA TYR A 140 2.28 -5.40 -6.43
C TYR A 140 2.80 -5.93 -5.10
N ILE A 141 2.03 -5.81 -4.02
CA ILE A 141 2.41 -6.31 -2.68
C ILE A 141 2.58 -7.83 -2.73
N VAL A 142 1.64 -8.57 -3.33
CA VAL A 142 1.72 -10.04 -3.46
C VAL A 142 2.96 -10.43 -4.26
N PHE A 143 3.21 -9.80 -5.40
CA PHE A 143 4.39 -10.07 -6.23
C PHE A 143 5.70 -9.82 -5.48
N LEU A 144 5.80 -8.67 -4.80
CA LEU A 144 6.97 -8.31 -4.00
C LEU A 144 7.20 -9.30 -2.84
N THR A 145 6.13 -9.70 -2.16
CA THR A 145 6.19 -10.67 -1.06
C THR A 145 6.68 -12.03 -1.56
N LEU A 146 6.16 -12.50 -2.69
CA LEU A 146 6.60 -13.76 -3.30
C LEU A 146 8.06 -13.70 -3.73
N PHE A 147 8.48 -12.60 -4.36
CA PHE A 147 9.88 -12.38 -4.75
C PHE A 147 10.81 -12.40 -3.53
N PHE A 148 10.43 -11.70 -2.46
CA PHE A 148 11.19 -11.68 -1.21
C PHE A 148 11.27 -13.07 -0.58
N PHE A 149 10.16 -13.81 -0.55
CA PHE A 149 10.14 -15.18 -0.03
C PHE A 149 11.10 -16.09 -0.78
N LEU A 150 11.10 -16.04 -2.12
CA LEU A 150 12.04 -16.82 -2.95
C LEU A 150 13.49 -16.40 -2.70
N ALA A 151 13.75 -15.11 -2.54
CA ALA A 151 15.07 -14.60 -2.20
C ALA A 151 15.57 -15.14 -0.85
N VAL A 152 14.71 -15.11 0.18
CA VAL A 152 15.04 -15.66 1.52
C VAL A 152 15.33 -17.16 1.44
N LEU A 153 14.54 -17.93 0.69
CA LEU A 153 14.79 -19.37 0.49
C LEU A 153 16.13 -19.63 -0.23
N TYR A 154 16.42 -18.85 -1.27
CA TYR A 154 17.68 -18.96 -2.00
C TYR A 154 18.88 -18.64 -1.12
N PHE A 155 18.86 -17.50 -0.43
CA PHE A 155 19.94 -17.10 0.46
C PHE A 155 20.07 -18.01 1.68
N GLY A 156 18.96 -18.49 2.25
CA GLY A 156 18.97 -19.44 3.36
C GLY A 156 19.66 -20.76 3.00
N ARG A 157 19.34 -21.31 1.80
CA ARG A 157 20.03 -22.51 1.29
C ARG A 157 21.51 -22.27 1.05
N ARG A 158 21.84 -21.13 0.47
CA ARG A 158 23.22 -20.74 0.22
C ARG A 158 24.02 -20.57 1.51
N PHE A 159 23.47 -19.88 2.49
CA PHE A 159 24.06 -19.68 3.81
C PHE A 159 24.31 -21.00 4.55
N ARG A 160 23.33 -21.91 4.52
CA ARG A 160 23.48 -23.24 5.11
C ARG A 160 24.64 -24.01 4.48
N ARG A 161 24.73 -24.00 3.15
CA ARG A 161 25.76 -24.73 2.42
C ARG A 161 27.16 -24.14 2.58
N GLU A 162 27.26 -22.80 2.60
CA GLU A 162 28.54 -22.10 2.62
C GLU A 162 29.13 -21.91 4.03
N LEU A 163 28.26 -21.87 5.05
CA LEU A 163 28.68 -21.59 6.43
C LEU A 163 28.28 -22.69 7.42
N LEU A 164 27.00 -23.06 7.49
CA LEU A 164 26.56 -23.98 8.54
C LEU A 164 27.17 -25.39 8.38
N ILE A 165 27.06 -25.99 7.20
CA ILE A 165 27.60 -27.33 6.97
C ILE A 165 29.12 -27.39 7.22
N PRO A 166 29.96 -26.46 6.72
CA PRO A 166 31.38 -26.44 7.07
C PRO A 166 31.70 -26.26 8.54
N LEU A 167 30.89 -25.45 9.26
CA LEU A 167 31.07 -25.28 10.71
C LEU A 167 30.69 -26.54 11.49
N GLU A 168 29.61 -27.24 11.09
CA GLU A 168 29.22 -28.53 11.66
C GLU A 168 30.32 -29.58 11.47
N GLU A 169 30.93 -29.66 10.26
CA GLU A 169 32.06 -30.58 10.00
C GLU A 169 33.29 -30.21 10.84
N LEU A 170 33.59 -28.92 10.97
CA LEU A 170 34.69 -28.45 11.82
C LEU A 170 34.49 -28.88 13.29
N SER A 171 33.28 -28.64 13.84
CA SER A 171 32.93 -29.04 15.19
C SER A 171 33.07 -30.55 15.38
N ALA A 172 32.46 -31.33 14.47
CA ALA A 172 32.52 -32.79 14.54
C ALA A 172 33.96 -33.36 14.45
N ALA A 173 34.81 -32.76 13.63
CA ALA A 173 36.21 -33.18 13.54
C ALA A 173 37.00 -32.85 14.82
N VAL A 174 36.78 -31.68 15.40
CA VAL A 174 37.42 -31.30 16.65
C VAL A 174 36.92 -32.15 17.83
N GLU A 175 35.63 -32.40 17.92
CA GLU A 175 35.07 -33.28 18.95
C GLU A 175 35.59 -34.71 18.86
N ALA A 176 35.65 -35.29 17.65
CA ALA A 176 36.21 -36.61 17.42
C ALA A 176 37.70 -36.68 17.85
N PHE A 177 38.46 -35.63 17.52
CA PHE A 177 39.86 -35.53 17.92
C PHE A 177 40.05 -35.49 19.44
N LEU A 178 39.20 -34.72 20.13
CA LEU A 178 39.20 -34.64 21.61
C LEU A 178 38.77 -35.95 22.26
N ALA A 179 37.87 -36.72 21.59
CA ALA A 179 37.47 -38.06 22.04
C ALA A 179 38.51 -39.17 21.77
N GLY A 180 39.63 -38.82 21.15
CA GLY A 180 40.74 -39.74 20.91
C GLY A 180 40.85 -40.31 19.47
N ASP A 181 39.96 -39.91 18.56
CA ASP A 181 40.08 -40.23 17.13
C ASP A 181 41.07 -39.29 16.46
N THR A 182 42.37 -39.65 16.59
CA THR A 182 43.47 -38.86 16.03
C THR A 182 43.59 -38.92 14.51
N LEU A 183 42.80 -39.77 13.82
CA LEU A 183 42.81 -39.90 12.36
C LEU A 183 41.76 -39.01 11.68
N ARG A 184 40.72 -38.59 12.38
CA ARG A 184 39.68 -37.71 11.82
C ARG A 184 40.28 -36.36 11.43
N ARG A 185 39.96 -35.90 10.23
CA ARG A 185 40.35 -34.59 9.69
C ARG A 185 39.16 -33.88 9.11
N CYS A 186 39.16 -32.53 9.17
CA CYS A 186 38.17 -31.72 8.48
C CYS A 186 38.32 -31.88 6.96
N SER A 187 37.27 -32.32 6.28
CA SER A 187 37.27 -32.52 4.84
C SER A 187 35.88 -32.28 4.26
N LEU A 188 35.77 -31.26 3.42
CA LEU A 188 34.58 -31.00 2.60
C LEU A 188 34.99 -30.60 1.20
N PRO A 189 34.77 -31.45 0.19
CA PRO A 189 35.21 -31.23 -1.20
C PRO A 189 34.66 -29.93 -1.79
N PHE A 190 33.42 -29.58 -1.42
CA PHE A 190 32.70 -28.41 -1.92
C PHE A 190 32.79 -27.19 -1.00
N ALA A 191 33.61 -27.23 0.04
CA ALA A 191 33.85 -26.04 0.87
C ALA A 191 34.58 -24.96 0.05
N GLU A 192 34.24 -23.71 0.33
CA GLU A 192 34.86 -22.59 -0.36
C GLU A 192 36.34 -22.39 0.06
N ALA A 193 37.07 -21.63 -0.75
CA ALA A 193 38.52 -21.47 -0.61
C ALA A 193 38.94 -21.00 0.79
N GLU A 194 38.19 -20.11 1.41
CA GLU A 194 38.49 -19.60 2.74
C GLU A 194 38.20 -20.61 3.85
N MET A 195 37.12 -21.35 3.74
CA MET A 195 36.82 -22.44 4.66
C MET A 195 37.83 -23.56 4.53
N LYS A 196 38.30 -23.86 3.32
CA LYS A 196 39.41 -24.81 3.09
C LYS A 196 40.73 -24.38 3.72
N LYS A 197 40.97 -23.05 3.83
CA LYS A 197 42.14 -22.54 4.57
C LYS A 197 42.00 -22.80 6.07
N ILE A 198 40.80 -22.56 6.64
CA ILE A 198 40.52 -22.84 8.04
C ILE A 198 40.67 -24.34 8.32
N PHE A 199 40.13 -25.21 7.48
CA PHE A 199 40.27 -26.65 7.64
C PHE A 199 41.73 -27.10 7.59
N ARG A 200 42.53 -26.56 6.67
CA ARG A 200 43.97 -26.85 6.61
C ARG A 200 44.72 -26.41 7.89
N ALA A 201 44.41 -25.21 8.38
CA ALA A 201 45.05 -24.72 9.60
C ALA A 201 44.68 -25.56 10.84
N VAL A 202 43.41 -25.97 10.96
CA VAL A 202 42.96 -26.85 12.05
C VAL A 202 43.54 -28.23 11.92
N ASN A 203 43.59 -28.84 10.72
CA ASN A 203 44.21 -30.14 10.49
C ASN A 203 45.72 -30.11 10.83
N GLU A 204 46.45 -29.06 10.44
CA GLU A 204 47.87 -28.87 10.79
C GLU A 204 48.05 -28.74 12.31
N LEU A 205 47.16 -28.05 12.99
CA LEU A 205 47.21 -27.96 14.45
C LEU A 205 46.99 -29.33 15.12
N MET A 206 46.03 -30.11 14.62
CA MET A 206 45.82 -31.48 15.10
C MET A 206 47.04 -32.37 14.86
N ASP A 207 47.68 -32.28 13.68
CA ASP A 207 48.92 -33.03 13.37
C ASP A 207 50.08 -32.67 14.30
N ARG A 208 50.25 -31.39 14.63
CA ARG A 208 51.28 -30.96 15.59
C ARG A 208 50.98 -31.52 16.98
N LEU A 209 49.73 -31.48 17.43
CA LEU A 209 49.37 -32.00 18.77
C LEU A 209 49.58 -33.53 18.85
N CYS A 210 49.33 -34.26 17.75
CA CYS A 210 49.64 -35.71 17.73
C CYS A 210 51.12 -36.04 17.81
N ARG A 211 52.07 -35.16 17.34
CA ARG A 211 53.52 -35.38 17.41
C ARG A 211 54.11 -35.11 18.81
N PHE A 212 53.41 -34.38 19.63
CA PHE A 212 53.83 -34.05 21.00
C PHE A 212 53.27 -35.00 22.06
N ARG A 213 52.43 -35.94 21.64
CA ARG A 213 51.84 -36.97 22.51
C ARG A 213 52.52 -38.32 22.26
#